data_7eee6c3acf1e7941809f0c897d522226
#
_entry.id   7eee6c3acf1e7941809f0c897d522226
#
_cell.length_a   1.000
_cell.length_b   1.000
_cell.length_c   1.000
_cell.angle_alpha   90.00
_cell.angle_beta   90.00
_cell.angle_gamma   90.00
#
_symmetry.space_group_name_H-M   'P 1'
#
loop_
_entity.id
_entity.type
_entity.pdbx_description
1 polymer ?
#
loop_
_entity_poly.entity_id
_entity_poly.type
_entity_poly.pdbx_seq_one_letter_code
_entity_poly.pdbx_strand_id
1 'polypeptide(L)'
;LIIDKSYQIENEELFESYSKEELRYIGLIKKWLKIQQHYIEQTKSVLDFNKTISQGDTYDTSYSEAMHRIKFFKNFIEDKDGYKLFNRNDGKCKEMDVQLSFKLVWYKTKFAVDSEVGNGRGVVDFIISKGANDKTLIEFKLASNSKLEANLLHQLPVYEKANNTNKSIEVILYFN
;
A
#
# COMPACT_ATOMS: atom_id res chain seq x y z
N LEU A 1 -12.64 -8.02 -10.82
CA LEU A 1 -12.93 -8.73 -12.07
C LEU A 1 -11.97 -9.92 -12.15
N ILE A 2 -12.43 -11.12 -11.84
CA ILE A 2 -11.66 -12.34 -12.03
C ILE A 2 -11.85 -12.70 -13.50
N ILE A 3 -10.85 -12.45 -14.32
CA ILE A 3 -10.84 -12.90 -15.70
C ILE A 3 -10.37 -14.36 -15.66
N ASP A 4 -11.27 -15.27 -15.98
CA ASP A 4 -10.98 -16.69 -16.10
C ASP A 4 -9.97 -16.93 -17.23
N LYS A 5 -8.96 -17.77 -16.95
CA LYS A 5 -7.89 -18.12 -17.91
C LYS A 5 -8.38 -18.89 -19.14
N SER A 6 -9.66 -19.25 -19.20
CA SER A 6 -10.26 -20.01 -20.32
C SER A 6 -10.35 -19.24 -21.65
N TYR A 7 -10.05 -17.94 -21.68
CA TYR A 7 -10.00 -17.14 -22.91
C TYR A 7 -8.58 -16.96 -23.47
N GLN A 8 -7.75 -17.97 -23.41
CA GLN A 8 -6.59 -18.02 -24.30
C GLN A 8 -7.07 -18.48 -25.67
N ILE A 9 -7.09 -17.55 -26.62
CA ILE A 9 -7.33 -17.89 -28.04
C ILE A 9 -6.06 -18.61 -28.51
N GLU A 10 -6.07 -19.96 -28.47
CA GLU A 10 -4.95 -20.81 -28.86
C GLU A 10 -4.93 -21.16 -30.36
N ASN A 11 -5.78 -20.59 -31.19
CA ASN A 11 -5.83 -20.96 -32.62
C ASN A 11 -5.36 -19.84 -33.53
N GLU A 12 -4.17 -19.98 -34.09
CA GLU A 12 -3.65 -19.11 -35.15
C GLU A 12 -4.59 -19.12 -36.38
N GLU A 13 -5.25 -20.23 -36.70
CA GLU A 13 -6.21 -20.36 -37.83
C GLU A 13 -7.43 -19.42 -37.74
N LEU A 14 -7.81 -18.99 -36.53
CA LEU A 14 -8.91 -18.02 -36.34
C LEU A 14 -8.54 -16.60 -36.80
N PHE A 15 -7.25 -16.26 -36.89
CA PHE A 15 -6.81 -14.91 -37.23
C PHE A 15 -6.92 -14.60 -38.73
N GLU A 16 -6.97 -15.60 -39.61
CA GLU A 16 -7.11 -15.39 -41.05
C GLU A 16 -8.49 -14.84 -41.44
N SER A 17 -9.48 -14.99 -40.58
CA SER A 17 -10.86 -14.51 -40.83
C SER A 17 -11.10 -13.06 -40.37
N TYR A 18 -10.18 -12.43 -39.66
CA TYR A 18 -10.38 -11.10 -39.10
C TYR A 18 -9.87 -9.99 -40.04
N SER A 19 -10.64 -8.90 -40.15
CA SER A 19 -10.22 -7.68 -40.83
C SER A 19 -9.01 -7.03 -40.13
N LYS A 20 -8.28 -6.18 -40.85
CA LYS A 20 -7.15 -5.43 -40.27
C LYS A 20 -7.54 -4.62 -39.03
N GLU A 21 -8.75 -4.13 -38.97
CA GLU A 21 -9.26 -3.32 -37.88
C GLU A 21 -9.54 -4.17 -36.62
N GLU A 22 -10.13 -5.34 -36.81
CA GLU A 22 -10.35 -6.32 -35.73
C GLU A 22 -9.03 -6.81 -35.15
N LEU A 23 -8.04 -7.11 -35.97
CA LEU A 23 -6.69 -7.48 -35.53
C LEU A 23 -6.02 -6.37 -34.70
N ARG A 24 -6.26 -5.11 -35.06
CA ARG A 24 -5.79 -3.96 -34.28
C ARG A 24 -6.43 -3.92 -32.90
N TYR A 25 -7.74 -4.12 -32.79
CA TYR A 25 -8.44 -4.17 -31.50
C TYR A 25 -7.98 -5.35 -30.66
N ILE A 26 -7.82 -6.53 -31.25
CA ILE A 26 -7.28 -7.71 -30.57
C ILE A 26 -5.86 -7.42 -30.00
N GLY A 27 -5.01 -6.73 -30.78
CA GLY A 27 -3.70 -6.32 -30.35
C GLY A 27 -3.72 -5.37 -29.15
N LEU A 28 -4.65 -4.42 -29.13
CA LEU A 28 -4.86 -3.50 -28.00
C LEU A 28 -5.37 -4.22 -26.76
N ILE A 29 -6.31 -5.15 -26.92
CA ILE A 29 -6.83 -5.97 -25.81
C ILE A 29 -5.72 -6.84 -25.22
N LYS A 30 -4.92 -7.50 -26.07
CA LYS A 30 -3.76 -8.31 -25.59
C LYS A 30 -2.76 -7.45 -24.81
N LYS A 31 -2.46 -6.24 -25.29
CA LYS A 31 -1.57 -5.31 -24.58
C LYS A 31 -2.17 -4.89 -23.23
N TRP A 32 -3.45 -4.58 -23.19
CA TRP A 32 -4.15 -4.22 -21.96
C TRP A 32 -4.16 -5.37 -20.95
N LEU A 33 -4.44 -6.61 -21.39
CA LEU A 33 -4.42 -7.81 -20.55
C LEU A 33 -3.03 -8.05 -19.95
N LYS A 34 -1.94 -7.87 -20.72
CA LYS A 34 -0.57 -7.97 -20.20
C LYS A 34 -0.30 -6.96 -19.09
N ILE A 35 -0.78 -5.73 -19.27
CA ILE A 35 -0.64 -4.68 -18.25
C ILE A 35 -1.42 -5.09 -16.99
N GLN A 36 -2.66 -5.55 -17.13
CA GLN A 36 -3.49 -6.01 -15.99
C GLN A 36 -2.84 -7.19 -15.28
N GLN A 37 -2.31 -8.16 -16.00
CA GLN A 37 -1.61 -9.32 -15.42
C GLN A 37 -0.38 -8.89 -14.62
N HIS A 38 0.39 -7.94 -15.14
CA HIS A 38 1.53 -7.38 -14.41
C HIS A 38 1.11 -6.73 -13.08
N TYR A 39 0.03 -5.94 -13.07
CA TYR A 39 -0.51 -5.37 -11.83
C TYR A 39 -1.02 -6.43 -10.86
N ILE A 40 -1.68 -7.48 -11.37
CA ILE A 40 -2.16 -8.61 -10.54
C ILE A 40 -0.96 -9.32 -9.90
N GLU A 41 0.10 -9.58 -10.62
CA GLU A 41 1.31 -10.22 -10.08
C GLU A 41 2.00 -9.35 -9.02
N GLN A 42 2.09 -8.04 -9.23
CA GLN A 42 2.63 -7.12 -8.23
C GLN A 42 1.79 -7.07 -6.95
N THR A 43 0.47 -7.12 -7.07
CA THR A 43 -0.42 -7.11 -5.89
C THR A 43 -0.53 -8.48 -5.23
N LYS A 44 -0.19 -9.57 -5.92
CA LYS A 44 -0.26 -10.94 -5.40
C LYS A 44 0.60 -11.14 -4.14
N SER A 45 1.79 -10.56 -4.11
CA SER A 45 2.67 -10.64 -2.94
C SER A 45 2.05 -10.00 -1.69
N VAL A 46 1.29 -8.91 -1.86
CA VAL A 46 0.52 -8.26 -0.79
C VAL A 46 -0.63 -9.15 -0.32
N LEU A 47 -1.32 -9.80 -1.26
CA LEU A 47 -2.42 -10.71 -0.93
C LEU A 47 -1.93 -11.98 -0.24
N ASP A 48 -0.80 -12.54 -0.68
CA ASP A 48 -0.21 -13.74 -0.08
C ASP A 48 0.35 -13.44 1.33
N PHE A 49 0.93 -12.27 1.53
CA PHE A 49 1.33 -11.79 2.85
C PHE A 49 0.13 -11.73 3.82
N ASN A 50 -0.98 -11.15 3.37
CA ASN A 50 -2.18 -11.07 4.20
C ASN A 50 -2.78 -12.45 4.52
N LYS A 51 -2.62 -13.44 3.62
CA LYS A 51 -2.99 -14.83 3.91
C LYS A 51 -2.09 -15.45 4.97
N THR A 52 -0.77 -15.21 4.90
CA THR A 52 0.20 -15.73 5.87
C THR A 52 -0.07 -15.17 7.26
N ILE A 53 -0.38 -13.87 7.38
CA ILE A 53 -0.79 -13.27 8.66
C ILE A 53 -2.06 -13.93 9.19
N SER A 54 -3.01 -14.24 8.31
CA SER A 54 -4.29 -14.85 8.72
C SER A 54 -4.12 -16.28 9.25
N GLN A 55 -3.01 -16.95 8.95
CA GLN A 55 -2.79 -18.35 9.25
C GLN A 55 -1.84 -18.64 10.42
N GLY A 56 -1.02 -17.68 10.87
CA GLY A 56 0.07 -18.03 11.78
C GLY A 56 0.41 -17.06 12.90
N ASP A 57 0.47 -15.79 12.64
CA ASP A 57 0.94 -14.83 13.65
C ASP A 57 -0.21 -13.98 14.19
N THR A 58 -0.68 -14.32 15.37
CA THR A 58 -1.62 -13.48 16.11
C THR A 58 -0.86 -12.38 16.82
N TYR A 59 -0.73 -11.23 16.19
CA TYR A 59 -0.27 -10.05 16.91
C TYR A 59 -1.36 -9.59 17.88
N ASP A 60 -1.00 -9.49 19.15
CA ASP A 60 -1.98 -9.24 20.21
C ASP A 60 -2.23 -7.74 20.43
N THR A 61 -1.33 -6.88 19.98
CA THR A 61 -1.42 -5.43 20.15
C THR A 61 -1.40 -4.68 18.81
N SER A 62 -2.05 -3.52 18.81
CA SER A 62 -2.03 -2.60 17.65
C SER A 62 -0.61 -2.24 17.22
N TYR A 63 0.31 -2.11 18.19
CA TYR A 63 1.71 -1.77 17.93
C TYR A 63 2.46 -2.91 17.22
N SER A 64 2.32 -4.15 17.71
CA SER A 64 2.99 -5.29 17.09
C SER A 64 2.49 -5.55 15.68
N GLU A 65 1.19 -5.42 15.45
CA GLU A 65 0.59 -5.52 14.12
C GLU A 65 1.10 -4.41 13.19
N ALA A 66 1.08 -3.16 13.65
CA ALA A 66 1.56 -2.02 12.88
C ALA A 66 3.04 -2.18 12.49
N MET A 67 3.90 -2.56 13.43
CA MET A 67 5.33 -2.79 13.17
C MET A 67 5.56 -3.90 12.15
N HIS A 68 4.78 -5.00 12.24
CA HIS A 68 4.89 -6.08 11.27
C HIS A 68 4.53 -5.62 9.86
N ARG A 69 3.44 -4.89 9.71
CA ARG A 69 2.98 -4.36 8.42
C ARG A 69 3.92 -3.32 7.83
N ILE A 70 4.50 -2.48 8.67
CA ILE A 70 5.53 -1.52 8.24
C ILE A 70 6.78 -2.26 7.75
N LYS A 71 7.23 -3.30 8.45
CA LYS A 71 8.37 -4.12 8.01
C LYS A 71 8.10 -4.81 6.68
N PHE A 72 6.89 -5.33 6.49
CA PHE A 72 6.49 -5.89 5.20
C PHE A 72 6.51 -4.83 4.11
N PHE A 73 5.94 -3.66 4.36
CA PHE A 73 5.90 -2.57 3.38
C PHE A 73 7.32 -2.07 3.03
N LYS A 74 8.20 -1.99 4.03
CA LYS A 74 9.62 -1.72 3.82
C LYS A 74 10.27 -2.76 2.89
N ASN A 75 10.11 -4.05 3.19
CA ASN A 75 10.65 -5.13 2.35
C ASN A 75 10.08 -5.07 0.92
N PHE A 76 8.79 -4.77 0.76
CA PHE A 76 8.18 -4.57 -0.54
C PHE A 76 8.84 -3.43 -1.33
N ILE A 77 9.08 -2.29 -0.68
CA ILE A 77 9.70 -1.12 -1.31
C ILE A 77 11.15 -1.41 -1.68
N GLU A 78 11.95 -1.95 -0.74
CA GLU A 78 13.40 -2.10 -0.89
C GLU A 78 13.80 -3.34 -1.70
N ASP A 79 13.14 -4.48 -1.45
CA ASP A 79 13.60 -5.79 -1.95
C ASP A 79 12.71 -6.38 -3.07
N LYS A 80 11.51 -5.79 -3.29
CA LYS A 80 10.53 -6.31 -4.26
C LYS A 80 10.12 -5.29 -5.31
N ASP A 81 11.02 -4.39 -5.63
CA ASP A 81 10.80 -3.35 -6.67
C ASP A 81 9.63 -2.38 -6.37
N GLY A 82 9.09 -2.37 -5.17
CA GLY A 82 7.95 -1.52 -4.80
C GLY A 82 8.25 -0.02 -4.93
N TYR A 83 9.54 0.38 -4.84
CA TYR A 83 9.96 1.75 -5.07
C TYR A 83 9.54 2.28 -6.46
N LYS A 84 9.35 1.40 -7.45
CA LYS A 84 8.90 1.78 -8.81
C LYS A 84 7.51 2.39 -8.82
N LEU A 85 6.66 2.10 -7.82
CA LEU A 85 5.35 2.71 -7.66
C LEU A 85 5.46 4.21 -7.34
N PHE A 86 6.55 4.62 -6.72
CA PHE A 86 6.80 5.98 -6.25
C PHE A 86 7.71 6.77 -7.19
N ASN A 87 8.32 6.10 -8.17
CA ASN A 87 9.17 6.73 -9.18
C ASN A 87 8.30 7.26 -10.32
N ARG A 88 7.81 8.49 -10.15
CA ARG A 88 6.98 9.17 -11.15
C ARG A 88 7.84 9.80 -12.25
N ASN A 89 7.25 10.01 -13.42
CA ASN A 89 7.93 10.68 -14.54
C ASN A 89 8.39 12.11 -14.20
N ASP A 90 7.78 12.74 -13.20
CA ASP A 90 8.17 14.05 -12.67
C ASP A 90 9.22 13.97 -11.56
N GLY A 91 9.69 12.76 -11.21
CA GLY A 91 10.72 12.50 -10.20
C GLY A 91 10.32 12.82 -8.76
N LYS A 92 9.03 13.11 -8.49
CA LYS A 92 8.57 13.52 -7.16
C LYS A 92 7.59 12.51 -6.57
N CYS A 93 8.05 11.73 -5.61
CA CYS A 93 7.19 10.98 -4.72
C CYS A 93 6.42 11.94 -3.80
N LYS A 94 5.14 11.67 -3.56
CA LYS A 94 4.32 12.40 -2.59
C LYS A 94 3.97 11.50 -1.41
N GLU A 95 3.90 12.07 -0.21
CA GLU A 95 3.48 11.34 1.00
C GLU A 95 2.13 10.63 0.80
N MET A 96 1.18 11.28 0.11
CA MET A 96 -0.12 10.69 -0.22
C MET A 96 -0.03 9.42 -1.06
N ASP A 97 0.92 9.30 -2.00
CA ASP A 97 1.09 8.10 -2.83
C ASP A 97 1.53 6.92 -1.96
N VAL A 98 2.40 7.18 -0.97
CA VAL A 98 2.87 6.19 0.01
C VAL A 98 1.73 5.75 0.93
N GLN A 99 1.00 6.70 1.49
CA GLN A 99 -0.15 6.45 2.37
C GLN A 99 -1.22 5.61 1.65
N LEU A 100 -1.54 5.94 0.40
CA LEU A 100 -2.49 5.19 -0.40
C LEU A 100 -2.04 3.74 -0.63
N SER A 101 -0.75 3.54 -0.94
CA SER A 101 -0.18 2.20 -1.13
C SER A 101 -0.18 1.41 0.18
N PHE A 102 0.10 2.05 1.30
CA PHE A 102 0.09 1.42 2.61
C PHE A 102 -1.32 0.97 3.06
N LYS A 103 -2.39 1.61 2.57
CA LYS A 103 -3.77 1.13 2.80
C LYS A 103 -3.98 -0.32 2.34
N LEU A 104 -3.32 -0.74 1.27
CA LEU A 104 -3.43 -2.10 0.74
C LEU A 104 -2.88 -3.17 1.70
N VAL A 105 -1.91 -2.80 2.53
CA VAL A 105 -1.25 -3.72 3.48
C VAL A 105 -2.21 -4.15 4.61
N TRP A 106 -3.30 -3.42 4.81
CA TRP A 106 -4.26 -3.66 5.89
C TRP A 106 -5.44 -4.58 5.52
N TYR A 107 -5.44 -5.16 4.34
CA TYR A 107 -6.46 -6.12 3.96
C TYR A 107 -6.53 -7.30 4.93
N LYS A 108 -7.75 -7.69 5.34
CA LYS A 108 -8.02 -8.78 6.29
C LYS A 108 -7.33 -8.65 7.67
N THR A 109 -7.14 -7.46 8.16
CA THR A 109 -6.74 -7.26 9.56
C THR A 109 -7.94 -7.42 10.52
N LYS A 110 -7.65 -7.85 11.75
CA LYS A 110 -8.62 -7.87 12.87
C LYS A 110 -8.65 -6.58 13.67
N PHE A 111 -7.78 -5.63 13.34
CA PHE A 111 -7.70 -4.31 13.96
C PHE A 111 -8.56 -3.32 13.18
N ALA A 112 -9.12 -2.34 13.87
CA ALA A 112 -9.69 -1.18 13.21
C ALA A 112 -8.54 -0.32 12.65
N VAL A 113 -8.70 0.14 11.42
CA VAL A 113 -7.71 0.95 10.70
C VAL A 113 -8.41 2.19 10.18
N ASP A 114 -8.14 3.30 10.81
CA ASP A 114 -8.65 4.61 10.40
C ASP A 114 -7.52 5.39 9.72
N SER A 115 -7.82 6.09 8.64
CA SER A 115 -6.86 6.92 7.92
C SER A 115 -7.32 8.36 7.84
N GLU A 116 -6.36 9.29 7.83
CA GLU A 116 -6.63 10.73 7.72
C GLU A 116 -7.54 11.25 8.84
N VAL A 117 -7.28 10.82 10.07
CA VAL A 117 -8.12 11.17 11.23
C VAL A 117 -7.78 12.54 11.76
N GLY A 118 -8.70 13.49 11.59
CA GLY A 118 -8.58 14.84 12.13
C GLY A 118 -9.13 14.92 13.56
N ASN A 119 -8.28 15.24 14.54
CA ASN A 119 -8.64 15.38 15.96
C ASN A 119 -8.57 16.84 16.44
N GLY A 120 -8.82 17.80 15.54
CA GLY A 120 -8.79 19.23 15.87
C GLY A 120 -7.40 19.84 16.08
N ARG A 121 -6.33 19.02 16.08
CA ARG A 121 -4.93 19.45 16.24
C ARG A 121 -4.02 19.01 15.11
N GLY A 122 -4.60 18.56 14.01
CA GLY A 122 -3.93 18.03 12.84
C GLY A 122 -4.55 16.70 12.41
N VAL A 123 -4.02 16.14 11.33
CA VAL A 123 -4.48 14.88 10.74
C VAL A 123 -3.38 13.84 10.94
N VAL A 124 -3.74 12.71 11.56
CA VAL A 124 -2.87 11.54 11.67
C VAL A 124 -3.07 10.66 10.45
N ASP A 125 -2.00 10.16 9.86
CA ASP A 125 -2.08 9.36 8.64
C ASP A 125 -2.85 8.06 8.88
N PHE A 126 -2.52 7.32 9.96
CA PHE A 126 -3.24 6.10 10.35
C PHE A 126 -3.36 5.96 11.86
N ILE A 127 -4.50 5.45 12.29
CA ILE A 127 -4.74 4.99 13.65
C ILE A 127 -5.12 3.51 13.58
N ILE A 128 -4.34 2.68 14.25
CA ILE A 128 -4.59 1.25 14.35
C ILE A 128 -5.11 0.98 15.76
N SER A 129 -6.25 0.32 15.88
CA SER A 129 -6.82 0.10 17.22
C SER A 129 -7.43 -1.29 17.40
N LYS A 130 -7.39 -1.75 18.67
CA LYS A 130 -8.07 -2.94 19.15
C LYS A 130 -8.80 -2.58 20.45
N GLY A 131 -10.05 -2.18 20.28
CA GLY A 131 -10.84 -1.62 21.38
C GLY A 131 -10.39 -0.19 21.76
N ALA A 132 -10.80 0.26 22.92
CA ALA A 132 -10.62 1.65 23.36
C ALA A 132 -9.19 1.97 23.84
N ASN A 133 -8.49 0.96 24.41
CA ASN A 133 -7.25 1.15 25.16
C ASN A 133 -5.99 0.74 24.42
N ASP A 134 -6.10 0.10 23.25
CA ASP A 134 -4.96 -0.31 22.45
C ASP A 134 -5.01 0.42 21.10
N LYS A 135 -4.27 1.53 21.02
CA LYS A 135 -4.16 2.39 19.84
C LYS A 135 -2.70 2.66 19.51
N THR A 136 -2.39 2.62 18.22
CA THR A 136 -1.07 2.99 17.69
C THR A 136 -1.26 3.97 16.55
N LEU A 137 -0.52 5.05 16.57
CA LEU A 137 -0.48 6.05 15.51
C LEU A 137 0.64 5.73 14.54
N ILE A 138 0.41 5.96 13.25
CA ILE A 138 1.44 5.86 12.23
C ILE A 138 1.45 7.14 11.43
N GLU A 139 2.63 7.70 11.24
CA GLU A 139 2.86 8.91 10.47
C GLU A 139 3.94 8.64 9.41
N PHE A 140 3.69 9.02 8.16
CA PHE A 140 4.65 8.92 7.07
C PHE A 140 5.27 10.27 6.76
N LYS A 141 6.57 10.30 6.55
CA LYS A 141 7.30 11.50 6.15
C LYS A 141 8.28 11.17 5.03
N LEU A 142 8.40 12.09 4.08
CA LEU A 142 9.50 12.04 3.13
C LEU A 142 10.73 12.70 3.73
N ALA A 143 11.90 12.09 3.56
CA ALA A 143 13.17 12.66 4.02
C ALA A 143 13.50 14.01 3.35
N SER A 144 12.92 14.27 2.17
CA SER A 144 13.04 15.56 1.45
C SER A 144 12.18 16.68 2.05
N ASN A 145 11.36 16.40 3.07
CA ASN A 145 10.53 17.42 3.72
C ASN A 145 11.40 18.39 4.53
N SER A 146 11.41 19.66 4.15
CA SER A 146 12.21 20.70 4.80
C SER A 146 11.84 20.95 6.27
N LYS A 147 10.68 20.49 6.72
CA LYS A 147 10.19 20.61 8.10
C LYS A 147 10.28 19.28 8.87
N LEU A 148 10.99 18.27 8.34
CA LEU A 148 11.06 16.95 8.92
C LEU A 148 11.43 16.98 10.41
N GLU A 149 12.53 17.62 10.76
CA GLU A 149 13.02 17.69 12.16
C GLU A 149 11.99 18.35 13.10
N ALA A 150 11.40 19.46 12.69
CA ALA A 150 10.37 20.14 13.48
C ALA A 150 9.11 19.27 13.66
N ASN A 151 8.72 18.53 12.63
CA ASN A 151 7.57 17.62 12.69
C ASN A 151 7.85 16.44 13.64
N LEU A 152 9.04 15.84 13.57
CA LEU A 152 9.47 14.76 14.45
C LEU A 152 9.41 15.16 15.94
N LEU A 153 9.86 16.36 16.26
CA LEU A 153 9.93 16.81 17.65
C LEU A 153 8.60 17.27 18.24
N HIS A 154 7.68 17.76 17.42
CA HIS A 154 6.49 18.45 17.93
C HIS A 154 5.16 17.82 17.55
N GLN A 155 5.09 17.13 16.44
CA GLN A 155 3.81 16.64 15.89
C GLN A 155 3.29 15.41 16.63
N LEU A 156 4.13 14.38 16.80
CA LEU A 156 3.74 13.13 17.45
C LEU A 156 3.25 13.28 18.88
N PRO A 157 3.95 14.02 19.79
CA PRO A 157 3.47 14.19 21.16
C PRO A 157 2.08 14.85 21.25
N VAL A 158 1.78 15.76 20.31
CA VAL A 158 0.46 16.40 20.22
C VAL A 158 -0.61 15.37 19.80
N TYR A 159 -0.27 14.52 18.83
CA TYR A 159 -1.19 13.48 18.34
C TYR A 159 -1.43 12.39 19.39
N GLU A 160 -0.39 11.93 20.07
CA GLU A 160 -0.48 10.96 21.15
C GLU A 160 -1.43 11.43 22.24
N LYS A 161 -1.27 12.67 22.69
CA LYS A 161 -2.16 13.27 23.69
C LYS A 161 -3.59 13.40 23.19
N ALA A 162 -3.80 13.79 21.92
CA ALA A 162 -5.13 13.95 21.34
C ALA A 162 -5.86 12.61 21.18
N ASN A 163 -5.14 11.51 21.00
CA ASN A 163 -5.68 10.17 20.81
C ASN A 163 -5.64 9.29 22.06
N ASN A 164 -5.20 9.83 23.19
CA ASN A 164 -5.04 9.12 24.46
C ASN A 164 -4.22 7.82 24.30
N THR A 165 -3.06 7.94 23.69
CA THR A 165 -2.10 6.84 23.50
C THR A 165 -0.67 7.37 23.66
N ASN A 166 0.26 6.47 23.94
CA ASN A 166 1.70 6.71 23.97
C ASN A 166 2.44 5.82 22.96
N LYS A 167 1.69 5.25 22.01
CA LYS A 167 2.25 4.37 20.98
C LYS A 167 2.13 5.06 19.63
N SER A 168 3.26 5.44 19.08
CA SER A 168 3.36 6.02 17.75
C SER A 168 4.54 5.45 17.00
N ILE A 169 4.45 5.44 15.68
CA ILE A 169 5.49 4.98 14.76
C ILE A 169 5.61 6.03 13.66
N GLU A 170 6.81 6.54 13.48
CA GLU A 170 7.13 7.43 12.38
C GLU A 170 7.91 6.68 11.32
N VAL A 171 7.44 6.75 10.10
CA VAL A 171 8.02 6.07 8.94
C VAL A 171 8.61 7.11 8.01
N ILE A 172 9.94 7.16 7.95
CA ILE A 172 10.65 8.09 7.07
C ILE A 172 11.05 7.37 5.79
N LEU A 173 10.62 7.90 4.65
CA LEU A 173 10.99 7.39 3.34
C LEU A 173 12.06 8.27 2.71
N TYR A 174 13.15 7.63 2.31
CA TYR A 174 14.24 8.26 1.60
C TYR A 174 14.34 7.67 0.20
N PHE A 175 14.31 8.52 -0.80
CA PHE A 175 14.51 8.15 -2.21
C PHE A 175 15.75 8.89 -2.72
N ASN A 176 16.67 8.12 -3.32
CA ASN A 176 17.87 8.64 -3.99
C ASN A 176 17.54 9.10 -5.42
#